data_9e7e6b01fd0848bf4723738b16d9255b
#
_entry.id   9e7e6b01fd0848bf4723738b16d9255b
#
_cell.length_a   1.000
_cell.length_b   1.000
_cell.length_c   1.000
_cell.angle_alpha   90.00
_cell.angle_beta   90.00
_cell.angle_gamma   90.00
#
_symmetry.space_group_name_H-M   'P 1'
#
loop_
_entity.id
_entity.type
_entity.pdbx_description
1 polymer ?
#
loop_
_entity_poly.entity_id
_entity_poly.type
_entity_poly.pdbx_seq_one_letter_code
_entity_poly.pdbx_strand_id
1 'polypeptide(L)'
;SPALSARVTRTVNTLAVLPTSSWFRPLSADASKMDGLNVHFAAVDEVHEHTGPEIIQKLNTATGARRQPLIFEITTAGHDRHSVCRQHHEFSVKALEGALPHETADPWFAFIATIDEGDDWTDPAVWAKANPSLGVTVKIDDLKRQIDEAREMPAQQNAIRRLRLNEWTE
;
A
#
# COMPACT_ATOMS: atom_id res chain seq x y z
N SER A 1 -7.30 -0.30 24.40
CA SER A 1 -6.66 -0.42 25.73
C SER A 1 -7.08 0.74 26.62
N PRO A 2 -7.48 0.50 27.92
CA PRO A 2 -7.83 1.57 28.85
C PRO A 2 -6.73 2.62 29.03
N ALA A 3 -5.46 2.19 29.04
CA ALA A 3 -4.32 3.07 29.17
C ALA A 3 -4.15 4.04 27.98
N LEU A 4 -4.46 3.62 26.78
CA LEU A 4 -4.48 4.51 25.60
C LEU A 4 -5.70 5.45 25.65
N SER A 5 -6.88 4.93 25.97
CA SER A 5 -8.10 5.76 26.06
C SER A 5 -7.97 6.90 27.09
N ALA A 6 -7.22 6.69 28.17
CA ALA A 6 -6.98 7.74 29.17
C ALA A 6 -6.05 8.87 28.68
N ARG A 7 -5.28 8.65 27.61
CA ARG A 7 -4.31 9.60 27.09
C ARG A 7 -4.72 10.29 25.80
N VAL A 8 -5.78 9.78 25.16
CA VAL A 8 -6.20 10.24 23.83
C VAL A 8 -7.57 10.92 23.94
N THR A 9 -7.63 12.15 23.50
CA THR A 9 -8.89 12.86 23.26
C THR A 9 -9.40 12.51 21.87
N ARG A 10 -10.63 12.04 21.78
CA ARG A 10 -11.30 11.70 20.52
C ARG A 10 -12.30 12.77 20.14
N THR A 11 -12.21 13.26 18.91
CA THR A 11 -13.26 14.02 18.22
C THR A 11 -13.83 13.20 17.07
N VAL A 12 -14.69 13.78 16.24
CA VAL A 12 -15.35 13.07 15.12
C VAL A 12 -14.30 12.45 14.17
N ASN A 13 -13.26 13.21 13.80
CA ASN A 13 -12.28 12.78 12.79
C ASN A 13 -10.82 12.90 13.28
N THR A 14 -10.58 13.08 14.59
CA THR A 14 -9.22 13.28 15.09
C THR A 14 -9.02 12.56 16.40
N LEU A 15 -7.86 11.92 16.53
CA LEU A 15 -7.30 11.46 17.79
C LEU A 15 -6.20 12.41 18.19
N ALA A 16 -6.27 13.00 19.39
CA ALA A 16 -5.29 13.98 19.86
C ALA A 16 -4.68 13.57 21.20
N VAL A 17 -3.40 13.88 21.38
CA VAL A 17 -2.68 13.78 22.64
C VAL A 17 -2.27 15.20 23.03
N LEU A 18 -3.10 15.87 23.82
CA LEU A 18 -2.97 17.30 24.13
C LEU A 18 -1.63 17.69 24.76
N PRO A 19 -1.05 16.94 25.72
CA PRO A 19 0.23 17.31 26.33
C PRO A 19 1.40 17.40 25.36
N THR A 20 1.32 16.68 24.23
CA THR A 20 2.37 16.69 23.18
C THR A 20 1.97 17.44 21.93
N SER A 21 0.75 18.02 21.91
CA SER A 21 0.16 18.65 20.71
C SER A 21 0.19 17.75 19.47
N SER A 22 0.14 16.42 19.71
CA SER A 22 0.13 15.42 18.64
C SER A 22 -1.29 15.10 18.24
N TRP A 23 -1.50 14.83 16.95
CA TRP A 23 -2.79 14.39 16.44
C TRP A 23 -2.62 13.37 15.32
N PHE A 24 -3.65 12.54 15.15
CA PHE A 24 -3.82 11.61 14.04
C PHE A 24 -5.22 11.78 13.46
N ARG A 25 -5.31 11.96 12.16
CA ARG A 25 -6.58 12.14 11.46
C ARG A 25 -6.49 11.64 10.02
N PRO A 26 -7.61 11.20 9.41
CA PRO A 26 -7.66 10.99 7.98
C PRO A 26 -7.48 12.31 7.24
N LEU A 27 -6.80 12.25 6.11
CA LEU A 27 -6.67 13.35 5.17
C LEU A 27 -7.52 13.06 3.93
N SER A 28 -8.01 14.12 3.31
CA SER A 28 -8.64 14.03 1.99
C SER A 28 -7.58 13.72 0.93
N ALA A 29 -7.96 13.00 -0.12
CA ALA A 29 -7.11 12.80 -1.30
C ALA A 29 -6.89 14.08 -2.14
N ASP A 30 -7.31 15.24 -1.64
CA ASP A 30 -7.10 16.54 -2.25
C ASP A 30 -5.76 17.13 -1.78
N ALA A 31 -4.76 17.04 -2.63
CA ALA A 31 -3.41 17.55 -2.34
C ALA A 31 -3.39 19.05 -2.01
N SER A 32 -4.33 19.85 -2.53
CA SER A 32 -4.39 21.31 -2.26
C SER A 32 -4.63 21.63 -0.77
N LYS A 33 -5.16 20.69 0.00
CA LYS A 33 -5.44 20.82 1.45
C LYS A 33 -4.33 20.32 2.36
N MET A 34 -3.20 19.91 1.79
CA MET A 34 -2.07 19.32 2.53
C MET A 34 -0.94 20.31 2.84
N ASP A 35 -1.08 21.58 2.48
CA ASP A 35 -0.05 22.57 2.74
C ASP A 35 0.05 22.89 4.24
N GLY A 36 1.28 23.12 4.72
CA GLY A 36 1.56 23.44 6.12
C GLY A 36 1.54 22.25 7.08
N LEU A 37 1.48 21.02 6.58
CA LEU A 37 1.62 19.81 7.41
C LEU A 37 3.05 19.66 7.90
N ASN A 38 3.20 19.09 9.11
CA ASN A 38 4.47 18.67 9.69
C ASN A 38 4.36 17.20 10.04
N VAL A 39 4.58 16.35 9.03
CA VAL A 39 4.28 14.92 9.08
C VAL A 39 5.36 14.15 9.80
N HIS A 40 4.99 13.38 10.82
CA HIS A 40 5.86 12.39 11.47
C HIS A 40 5.55 10.97 10.97
N PHE A 41 4.27 10.67 10.74
CA PHE A 41 3.81 9.41 10.15
C PHE A 41 2.67 9.69 9.18
N ALA A 42 2.71 9.06 8.03
CA ALA A 42 1.57 8.98 7.12
C ALA A 42 1.40 7.54 6.63
N ALA A 43 0.15 7.07 6.63
CA ALA A 43 -0.26 5.87 5.91
C ALA A 43 -0.99 6.30 4.64
N VAL A 44 -0.48 5.87 3.50
CA VAL A 44 -1.09 6.07 2.18
C VAL A 44 -1.65 4.73 1.74
N ASP A 45 -2.95 4.62 1.78
CA ASP A 45 -3.67 3.40 1.41
C ASP A 45 -4.10 3.46 -0.04
N GLU A 46 -4.18 2.30 -0.68
CA GLU A 46 -4.61 2.13 -2.07
C GLU A 46 -3.83 3.04 -3.05
N VAL A 47 -2.49 3.01 -2.98
CA VAL A 47 -1.64 3.88 -3.81
C VAL A 47 -1.96 3.77 -5.30
N HIS A 48 -2.44 2.60 -5.76
CA HIS A 48 -2.83 2.36 -7.15
C HIS A 48 -4.06 3.18 -7.60
N GLU A 49 -4.89 3.66 -6.66
CA GLU A 49 -6.06 4.51 -6.94
C GLU A 49 -5.71 6.01 -7.02
N HIS A 50 -4.50 6.40 -6.63
CA HIS A 50 -4.07 7.79 -6.72
C HIS A 50 -3.77 8.17 -8.17
N THR A 51 -4.42 9.23 -8.65
CA THR A 51 -4.32 9.70 -10.05
C THR A 51 -2.98 10.33 -10.39
N GLY A 52 -2.18 10.70 -9.38
CA GLY A 52 -0.88 11.33 -9.59
C GLY A 52 0.02 11.29 -8.35
N PRO A 53 1.25 11.78 -8.45
CA PRO A 53 2.24 11.73 -7.38
C PRO A 53 2.07 12.81 -6.31
N GLU A 54 1.16 13.78 -6.49
CA GLU A 54 1.10 15.05 -5.75
C GLU A 54 0.92 14.85 -4.25
N ILE A 55 0.09 13.86 -3.84
CA ILE A 55 -0.17 13.54 -2.43
C ILE A 55 1.11 13.03 -1.78
N ILE A 56 1.76 12.05 -2.40
CA ILE A 56 2.99 11.44 -1.88
C ILE A 56 4.11 12.47 -1.85
N GLN A 57 4.26 13.29 -2.89
CA GLN A 57 5.25 14.37 -2.93
C GLN A 57 5.03 15.39 -1.81
N LYS A 58 3.79 15.81 -1.55
CA LYS A 58 3.46 16.73 -0.45
C LYS A 58 3.73 16.10 0.92
N LEU A 59 3.38 14.84 1.12
CA LEU A 59 3.70 14.13 2.35
C LEU A 59 5.21 14.05 2.58
N ASN A 60 5.98 13.68 1.56
CA ASN A 60 7.44 13.61 1.64
C ASN A 60 8.07 14.97 1.96
N THR A 61 7.63 16.04 1.32
CA THR A 61 8.14 17.40 1.61
C THR A 61 7.72 17.90 2.99
N ALA A 62 6.59 17.44 3.52
CA ALA A 62 6.09 17.80 4.85
C ALA A 62 6.85 17.14 6.01
N THR A 63 7.78 16.23 5.74
CA THR A 63 8.58 15.54 6.77
C THR A 63 9.83 16.28 7.22
N GLY A 64 10.24 17.34 6.51
CA GLY A 64 11.56 17.96 6.64
C GLY A 64 11.95 18.48 8.03
N ALA A 65 10.98 18.75 8.92
CA ALA A 65 11.23 19.16 10.30
C ALA A 65 11.27 17.98 11.28
N ARG A 66 11.14 16.74 10.81
CA ARG A 66 11.11 15.54 11.65
C ARG A 66 12.44 14.79 11.61
N ARG A 67 12.84 14.20 12.73
CA ARG A 67 14.08 13.43 12.81
C ARG A 67 13.97 12.04 12.19
N GLN A 68 12.84 11.38 12.38
CA GLN A 68 12.56 10.01 11.92
C GLN A 68 11.11 9.93 11.44
N PRO A 69 10.79 10.59 10.32
CA PRO A 69 9.46 10.45 9.73
C PRO A 69 9.31 9.08 9.08
N LEU A 70 8.08 8.63 8.95
CA LEU A 70 7.73 7.42 8.23
C LEU A 70 6.54 7.70 7.29
N ILE A 71 6.74 7.46 6.01
CA ILE A 71 5.66 7.35 5.05
C ILE A 71 5.49 5.85 4.78
N PHE A 72 4.29 5.34 5.00
CA PHE A 72 3.96 3.93 4.84
C PHE A 72 2.90 3.78 3.76
N GLU A 73 3.25 3.13 2.67
CA GLU A 73 2.40 2.92 1.51
C GLU A 73 1.88 1.49 1.49
N ILE A 74 0.58 1.33 1.25
CA ILE A 74 -0.09 0.03 1.15
C ILE A 74 -0.90 0.02 -0.14
N THR A 75 -0.79 -1.05 -0.91
CA THR A 75 -1.49 -1.14 -2.18
C THR A 75 -1.57 -2.57 -2.68
N THR A 76 -2.54 -2.85 -3.53
CA THR A 76 -2.49 -3.97 -4.48
C THR A 76 -1.82 -3.51 -5.78
N ALA A 77 -1.60 -4.43 -6.72
CA ALA A 77 -1.15 -4.08 -8.06
C ALA A 77 -2.17 -3.19 -8.78
N GLY A 78 -1.68 -2.25 -9.57
CA GLY A 78 -2.50 -1.39 -10.44
C GLY A 78 -2.60 -1.88 -11.87
N HIS A 79 -3.21 -1.06 -12.71
CA HIS A 79 -3.32 -1.28 -14.16
C HIS A 79 -2.58 -0.20 -14.98
N ASP A 80 -2.31 0.95 -14.38
CA ASP A 80 -1.60 2.04 -15.05
C ASP A 80 -0.08 1.91 -14.84
N ARG A 81 0.63 1.62 -15.93
CA ARG A 81 2.09 1.49 -15.96
C ARG A 81 2.85 2.80 -15.76
N HIS A 82 2.19 3.94 -15.88
CA HIS A 82 2.78 5.26 -15.70
C HIS A 82 2.47 5.87 -14.31
N SER A 83 1.67 5.16 -13.50
CA SER A 83 1.28 5.61 -12.17
C SER A 83 2.47 5.72 -11.21
N VAL A 84 2.32 6.51 -10.17
CA VAL A 84 3.27 6.58 -9.05
C VAL A 84 3.40 5.22 -8.35
N CYS A 85 2.30 4.48 -8.24
CA CYS A 85 2.29 3.11 -7.69
C CYS A 85 3.23 2.19 -8.47
N ARG A 86 3.21 2.22 -9.79
CA ARG A 86 4.11 1.44 -10.63
C ARG A 86 5.57 1.86 -10.46
N GLN A 87 5.85 3.15 -10.43
CA GLN A 87 7.20 3.68 -10.21
C GLN A 87 7.78 3.23 -8.87
N HIS A 88 6.97 3.29 -7.79
CA HIS A 88 7.37 2.82 -6.47
C HIS A 88 7.53 1.30 -6.40
N HIS A 89 6.70 0.55 -7.11
CA HIS A 89 6.87 -0.90 -7.25
C HIS A 89 8.20 -1.25 -7.92
N GLU A 90 8.51 -0.64 -9.06
CA GLU A 90 9.77 -0.88 -9.77
C GLU A 90 11.00 -0.46 -8.96
N PHE A 91 10.91 0.65 -8.21
CA PHE A 91 11.95 1.05 -7.28
C PHE A 91 12.13 0.02 -6.17
N SER A 92 11.02 -0.48 -5.61
CA SER A 92 11.01 -1.51 -4.58
C SER A 92 11.64 -2.81 -5.06
N VAL A 93 11.34 -3.26 -6.29
CA VAL A 93 11.97 -4.43 -6.90
C VAL A 93 13.49 -4.24 -6.98
N LYS A 94 13.96 -3.10 -7.51
CA LYS A 94 15.39 -2.78 -7.59
C LYS A 94 16.08 -2.75 -6.23
N ALA A 95 15.39 -2.24 -5.20
CA ALA A 95 15.91 -2.22 -3.83
C ALA A 95 16.06 -3.64 -3.27
N LEU A 96 15.05 -4.49 -3.45
CA LEU A 96 15.04 -5.89 -2.99
C LEU A 96 16.08 -6.75 -3.73
N GLU A 97 16.34 -6.48 -5.01
CA GLU A 97 17.34 -7.16 -5.83
C GLU A 97 18.77 -6.66 -5.56
N GLY A 98 18.95 -5.62 -4.73
CA GLY A 98 20.26 -5.02 -4.49
C GLY A 98 20.83 -4.26 -5.69
N ALA A 99 19.99 -3.85 -6.63
CA ALA A 99 20.39 -3.12 -7.84
C ALA A 99 20.61 -1.62 -7.63
N LEU A 100 20.29 -1.12 -6.43
CA LEU A 100 20.45 0.29 -6.05
C LEU A 100 21.69 0.49 -5.16
N PRO A 101 22.35 1.68 -5.20
CA PRO A 101 23.36 2.06 -4.22
C PRO A 101 22.80 1.97 -2.79
N HIS A 102 23.63 1.56 -1.82
CA HIS A 102 23.22 1.34 -0.43
C HIS A 102 22.54 2.58 0.17
N GLU A 103 23.13 3.78 -0.03
CA GLU A 103 22.58 5.03 0.50
C GLU A 103 21.20 5.37 -0.06
N THR A 104 20.86 4.86 -1.25
CA THR A 104 19.54 5.04 -1.88
C THR A 104 18.54 3.99 -1.39
N ALA A 105 19.00 2.77 -1.17
CA ALA A 105 18.14 1.64 -0.76
C ALA A 105 17.86 1.64 0.75
N ASP A 106 18.83 2.04 1.59
CA ASP A 106 18.76 1.94 3.06
C ASP A 106 17.51 2.59 3.69
N PRO A 107 17.06 3.79 3.26
CA PRO A 107 15.85 4.40 3.79
C PRO A 107 14.55 3.80 3.22
N TRP A 108 14.64 2.82 2.32
CA TRP A 108 13.48 2.24 1.64
C TRP A 108 13.26 0.78 2.05
N PHE A 109 12.20 0.52 2.81
CA PHE A 109 11.73 -0.83 3.09
C PHE A 109 10.65 -1.21 2.09
N ALA A 110 10.71 -2.42 1.56
CA ALA A 110 9.67 -2.97 0.69
C ALA A 110 9.34 -4.42 1.04
N PHE A 111 8.08 -4.77 0.88
CA PHE A 111 7.58 -6.13 0.90
C PHE A 111 6.61 -6.31 -0.26
N ILE A 112 6.89 -7.25 -1.14
CA ILE A 112 6.06 -7.55 -2.32
C ILE A 112 5.61 -9.00 -2.23
N ALA A 113 4.29 -9.21 -2.26
CA ALA A 113 3.65 -10.51 -2.33
C ALA A 113 2.83 -10.58 -3.63
N THR A 114 3.32 -11.31 -4.61
CA THR A 114 2.72 -11.48 -5.94
C THR A 114 2.98 -12.88 -6.45
N ILE A 115 2.23 -13.33 -7.45
CA ILE A 115 2.61 -14.52 -8.23
C ILE A 115 3.78 -14.15 -9.16
N ASP A 116 4.60 -15.14 -9.53
CA ASP A 116 5.74 -14.92 -10.42
C ASP A 116 5.31 -14.82 -11.89
N GLU A 117 6.15 -14.18 -12.69
CA GLU A 117 5.93 -14.12 -14.14
C GLU A 117 5.94 -15.55 -14.74
N GLY A 118 4.88 -15.89 -15.45
CA GLY A 118 4.68 -17.22 -16.05
C GLY A 118 3.99 -18.23 -15.15
N ASP A 119 3.66 -17.90 -13.91
CA ASP A 119 2.78 -18.74 -13.08
C ASP A 119 1.39 -18.87 -13.71
N ASP A 120 0.81 -20.07 -13.63
CA ASP A 120 -0.60 -20.23 -13.91
C ASP A 120 -1.43 -19.69 -12.74
N TRP A 121 -2.02 -18.52 -12.92
CA TRP A 121 -2.83 -17.84 -11.91
C TRP A 121 -4.03 -18.69 -11.41
N THR A 122 -4.43 -19.73 -12.16
CA THR A 122 -5.52 -20.65 -11.78
C THR A 122 -5.04 -21.81 -10.90
N ASP A 123 -3.73 -22.02 -10.79
CA ASP A 123 -3.15 -23.08 -9.96
C ASP A 123 -3.13 -22.69 -8.47
N PRO A 124 -3.83 -23.42 -7.58
CA PRO A 124 -3.80 -23.15 -6.16
C PRO A 124 -2.39 -23.16 -5.51
N ALA A 125 -1.44 -23.83 -6.13
CA ALA A 125 -0.07 -23.93 -5.61
C ALA A 125 0.66 -22.57 -5.60
N VAL A 126 0.29 -21.65 -6.49
CA VAL A 126 0.94 -20.34 -6.59
C VAL A 126 0.28 -19.25 -5.73
N TRP A 127 -0.96 -19.46 -5.27
CA TRP A 127 -1.74 -18.41 -4.59
C TRP A 127 -1.13 -17.92 -3.28
N ALA A 128 -0.39 -18.79 -2.58
CA ALA A 128 0.29 -18.43 -1.34
C ALA A 128 1.40 -17.38 -1.55
N LYS A 129 1.98 -17.28 -2.76
CA LYS A 129 2.98 -16.27 -3.11
C LYS A 129 2.39 -14.86 -2.97
N ALA A 130 1.17 -14.66 -3.47
CA ALA A 130 0.47 -13.38 -3.38
C ALA A 130 -0.33 -13.20 -2.08
N ASN A 131 -0.59 -14.28 -1.35
CA ASN A 131 -1.43 -14.28 -0.15
C ASN A 131 -0.71 -14.97 1.01
N PRO A 132 0.24 -14.29 1.71
CA PRO A 132 0.99 -14.89 2.81
C PRO A 132 0.13 -15.41 3.97
N SER A 133 -1.12 -14.92 4.10
CA SER A 133 -2.10 -15.36 5.09
C SER A 133 -3.15 -16.33 4.54
N LEU A 134 -2.86 -16.97 3.38
CA LEU A 134 -3.76 -17.95 2.78
C LEU A 134 -4.05 -19.13 3.74
N GLY A 135 -5.32 -19.46 3.90
CA GLY A 135 -5.80 -20.46 4.83
C GLY A 135 -6.02 -19.95 6.27
N VAL A 136 -5.58 -18.74 6.59
CA VAL A 136 -5.79 -18.07 7.89
C VAL A 136 -6.82 -16.97 7.77
N THR A 137 -6.45 -15.82 7.25
CA THR A 137 -7.36 -14.69 7.02
C THR A 137 -7.96 -14.71 5.63
N VAL A 138 -7.18 -15.10 4.62
CA VAL A 138 -7.67 -15.33 3.25
C VAL A 138 -8.18 -16.76 3.16
N LYS A 139 -9.48 -16.94 2.95
CA LYS A 139 -10.11 -18.26 2.84
C LYS A 139 -9.82 -18.88 1.47
N ILE A 140 -9.27 -20.11 1.48
CA ILE A 140 -8.90 -20.83 0.25
C ILE A 140 -10.13 -21.04 -0.64
N ASP A 141 -11.25 -21.50 -0.05
CA ASP A 141 -12.48 -21.77 -0.80
C ASP A 141 -13.08 -20.50 -1.44
N ASP A 142 -12.97 -19.35 -0.76
CA ASP A 142 -13.44 -18.08 -1.31
C ASP A 142 -12.57 -17.62 -2.49
N LEU A 143 -11.25 -17.71 -2.33
CA LEU A 143 -10.32 -17.37 -3.41
C LEU A 143 -10.51 -18.30 -4.62
N LYS A 144 -10.64 -19.61 -4.36
CA LYS A 144 -10.90 -20.60 -5.40
C LYS A 144 -12.18 -20.29 -6.17
N ARG A 145 -13.28 -20.01 -5.47
CA ARG A 145 -14.55 -19.65 -6.09
C ARG A 145 -14.41 -18.43 -6.99
N GLN A 146 -13.74 -17.37 -6.53
CA GLN A 146 -13.54 -16.15 -7.34
C GLN A 146 -12.69 -16.40 -8.59
N ILE A 147 -11.66 -17.25 -8.47
CA ILE A 147 -10.79 -17.61 -9.59
C ILE A 147 -11.57 -18.48 -10.59
N ASP A 148 -12.32 -19.47 -10.13
CA ASP A 148 -13.15 -20.32 -11.00
C ASP A 148 -14.20 -19.48 -11.76
N GLU A 149 -14.85 -18.51 -11.09
CA GLU A 149 -15.78 -17.57 -11.74
C GLU A 149 -15.06 -16.71 -12.80
N ALA A 150 -13.88 -16.19 -12.48
CA ALA A 150 -13.11 -15.35 -13.41
C ALA A 150 -12.60 -16.13 -14.63
N ARG A 151 -12.32 -17.43 -14.51
CA ARG A 151 -11.97 -18.28 -15.67
C ARG A 151 -13.07 -18.30 -16.71
N GLU A 152 -14.33 -18.35 -16.28
CA GLU A 152 -15.50 -18.38 -17.16
C GLU A 152 -15.92 -16.97 -17.63
N MET A 153 -15.37 -15.90 -17.01
CA MET A 153 -15.71 -14.51 -17.30
C MET A 153 -14.46 -13.70 -17.65
N PRO A 154 -14.02 -13.70 -18.92
CA PRO A 154 -12.77 -13.02 -19.33
C PRO A 154 -12.65 -11.55 -18.88
N ALA A 155 -13.75 -10.82 -18.85
CA ALA A 155 -13.78 -9.43 -18.40
C ALA A 155 -13.39 -9.25 -16.90
N GLN A 156 -13.48 -10.30 -16.09
CA GLN A 156 -13.14 -10.26 -14.68
C GLN A 156 -11.70 -10.73 -14.39
N GLN A 157 -11.05 -11.41 -15.32
CA GLN A 157 -9.74 -12.02 -15.12
C GLN A 157 -8.69 -11.00 -14.64
N ASN A 158 -8.54 -9.89 -15.37
CA ASN A 158 -7.55 -8.88 -14.99
C ASN A 158 -7.82 -8.27 -13.60
N ALA A 159 -9.08 -8.08 -13.24
CA ALA A 159 -9.44 -7.59 -11.91
C ALA A 159 -9.06 -8.58 -10.80
N ILE A 160 -9.36 -9.87 -10.96
CA ILE A 160 -9.02 -10.92 -10.00
C ILE A 160 -7.49 -11.10 -9.89
N ARG A 161 -6.78 -11.18 -11.01
CA ARG A 161 -5.33 -11.29 -11.05
C ARG A 161 -4.68 -10.12 -10.30
N ARG A 162 -5.14 -8.90 -10.53
CA ARG A 162 -4.64 -7.70 -9.89
C ARG A 162 -4.97 -7.63 -8.40
N LEU A 163 -6.25 -7.81 -8.04
CA LEU A 163 -6.75 -7.56 -6.68
C LEU A 163 -6.53 -8.74 -5.72
N ARG A 164 -6.39 -9.97 -6.25
CA ARG A 164 -6.25 -11.17 -5.43
C ARG A 164 -4.88 -11.82 -5.52
N LEU A 165 -4.16 -11.58 -6.61
CA LEU A 165 -2.85 -12.19 -6.84
C LEU A 165 -1.73 -11.16 -7.04
N ASN A 166 -2.06 -9.87 -6.90
CA ASN A 166 -1.14 -8.72 -7.00
C ASN A 166 -0.33 -8.71 -8.31
N GLU A 167 -0.88 -9.28 -9.36
CA GLU A 167 -0.26 -9.29 -10.68
C GLU A 167 -0.59 -8.01 -11.44
N TRP A 168 0.42 -7.36 -11.99
CA TRP A 168 0.20 -6.19 -12.85
C TRP A 168 -0.40 -6.62 -14.18
N THR A 169 -1.61 -6.18 -14.46
CA THR A 169 -2.35 -6.46 -15.70
C THR A 169 -2.69 -5.17 -16.44
N GLU A 170 -2.80 -5.26 -17.75
CA GLU A 170 -3.27 -4.16 -18.61
C GLU A 170 -4.80 -4.12 -18.67
#